data_b715da22c6295a3771d94c4081d0be46
#
_entry.id   b715da22c6295a3771d94c4081d0be46
#
_cell.length_a   1.000
_cell.length_b   1.000
_cell.length_c   1.000
_cell.angle_alpha   90.00
_cell.angle_beta   90.00
_cell.angle_gamma   90.00
#
_symmetry.space_group_name_H-M   'P 1'
#
loop_
_entity.id
_entity.type
_entity.pdbx_description
1 polymer ?
#
loop_
_entity_poly.entity_id
_entity_poly.type
_entity_poly.pdbx_seq_one_letter_code
_entity_poly.pdbx_strand_id
1 'polypeptide(L)'
;MVIALFSREINESTKNVINSFFSSRHAEQCKFFIEKNIFDGLEKTDNLNLVSFESSKDIDSSIDIMLSIGGDGTFLRCIEFVRNLDIPVMGINTGNLGFLATSKKENINDSINKIYNKDYNVENRTLIKVNSDEIGINESIFPYALNEVSVVRKDTTSMINIKTSLDGNHLNTYWADGLIVSTPTGSTGYSLSCGGPVISPT
;
A
#
# COMPACT_ATOMS: atom_id res chain seq x y z
N MET A 1 14.76 -10.93 12.65
CA MET A 1 13.57 -10.46 11.93
C MET A 1 13.98 -9.38 10.94
N VAL A 2 13.42 -9.38 9.75
CA VAL A 2 13.71 -8.38 8.71
C VAL A 2 12.46 -7.54 8.48
N ILE A 3 12.53 -6.24 8.72
CA ILE A 3 11.40 -5.32 8.68
C ILE A 3 11.66 -4.24 7.64
N ALA A 4 10.74 -4.05 6.69
CA ALA A 4 10.80 -2.92 5.78
C ALA A 4 9.93 -1.76 6.30
N LEU A 5 10.46 -0.53 6.23
CA LEU A 5 9.78 0.70 6.67
C LEU A 5 9.57 1.61 5.47
N PHE A 6 8.34 1.98 5.22
CA PHE A 6 7.96 2.88 4.14
C PHE A 6 7.06 4.01 4.65
N SER A 7 7.35 5.23 4.23
CA SER A 7 6.48 6.39 4.36
C SER A 7 6.65 7.30 3.15
N ARG A 8 5.62 8.04 2.79
CA ARG A 8 5.69 9.07 1.73
C ARG A 8 6.34 10.36 2.19
N GLU A 9 6.29 10.62 3.49
CA GLU A 9 6.74 11.87 4.08
C GLU A 9 7.50 11.60 5.37
N ILE A 10 8.58 12.33 5.56
CA ILE A 10 9.33 12.34 6.81
C ILE A 10 8.92 13.56 7.63
N ASN A 11 8.02 13.33 8.59
CA ASN A 11 7.58 14.33 9.55
C ASN A 11 7.81 13.80 10.99
N GLU A 12 7.55 14.64 11.99
CA GLU A 12 7.76 14.27 13.40
C GLU A 12 7.00 12.99 13.81
N SER A 13 5.77 12.80 13.32
CA SER A 13 5.01 11.58 13.61
C SER A 13 5.66 10.34 13.01
N THR A 14 6.15 10.42 11.77
CA THR A 14 6.89 9.33 11.10
C THR A 14 8.17 9.00 11.84
N LYS A 15 8.96 10.03 12.21
CA LYS A 15 10.20 9.85 12.98
C LYS A 15 9.94 9.21 14.33
N ASN A 16 8.91 9.64 15.05
CA ASN A 16 8.56 9.09 16.37
C ASN A 16 8.18 7.61 16.28
N VAL A 17 7.44 7.20 15.24
CA VAL A 17 7.11 5.78 15.01
C VAL A 17 8.40 4.98 14.73
N ILE A 18 9.26 5.44 13.85
CA ILE A 18 10.52 4.77 13.52
C ILE A 18 11.43 4.66 14.76
N ASN A 19 11.56 5.75 15.52
CA ASN A 19 12.37 5.76 16.74
C ASN A 19 11.82 4.79 17.80
N SER A 20 10.49 4.57 17.84
CA SER A 20 9.90 3.57 18.74
C SER A 20 10.36 2.15 18.37
N PHE A 21 10.47 1.82 17.06
CA PHE A 21 11.06 0.56 16.62
C PHE A 21 12.54 0.45 16.97
N PHE A 22 13.32 1.50 16.72
CA PHE A 22 14.76 1.51 16.98
C PHE A 22 15.11 1.45 18.45
N SER A 23 14.26 2.01 19.32
CA SER A 23 14.43 1.98 20.78
C SER A 23 13.84 0.73 21.42
N SER A 24 13.21 -0.16 20.65
CA SER A 24 12.66 -1.40 21.20
C SER A 24 13.77 -2.37 21.60
N ARG A 25 13.50 -3.18 22.64
CA ARG A 25 14.43 -4.21 23.13
C ARG A 25 14.85 -5.25 22.07
N HIS A 26 14.14 -5.30 20.96
CA HIS A 26 14.38 -6.24 19.87
C HIS A 26 15.16 -5.64 18.70
N ALA A 27 15.40 -4.32 18.70
CA ALA A 27 15.93 -3.58 17.56
C ALA A 27 17.31 -4.12 17.08
N GLU A 28 18.23 -4.41 18.01
CA GLU A 28 19.56 -4.90 17.69
C GLU A 28 19.56 -6.29 17.00
N GLN A 29 18.50 -7.08 17.17
CA GLN A 29 18.34 -8.40 16.56
C GLN A 29 17.63 -8.33 15.20
N CYS A 30 17.31 -7.12 14.73
CA CYS A 30 16.57 -6.91 13.51
C CYS A 30 17.43 -6.26 12.43
N LYS A 31 17.06 -6.54 11.19
CA LYS A 31 17.51 -5.82 10.02
C LYS A 31 16.36 -4.96 9.52
N PHE A 32 16.62 -3.67 9.35
CA PHE A 32 15.63 -2.73 8.85
C PHE A 32 15.98 -2.32 7.43
N PHE A 33 15.07 -2.59 6.50
CA PHE A 33 15.07 -1.98 5.18
C PHE A 33 14.26 -0.69 5.26
N ILE A 34 14.85 0.43 4.87
CA ILE A 34 14.24 1.75 5.03
C ILE A 34 14.20 2.43 3.67
N GLU A 35 13.04 2.93 3.28
CA GLU A 35 12.91 3.69 2.04
C GLU A 35 13.86 4.90 2.06
N LYS A 36 14.50 5.14 0.92
CA LYS A 36 15.66 6.04 0.79
C LYS A 36 15.42 7.45 1.32
N ASN A 37 14.28 8.07 1.03
CA ASN A 37 14.02 9.44 1.51
C ASN A 37 13.94 9.48 3.04
N ILE A 38 13.39 8.41 3.65
CA ILE A 38 13.36 8.28 5.11
C ILE A 38 14.78 8.05 5.63
N PHE A 39 15.51 7.11 5.02
CA PHE A 39 16.87 6.74 5.42
C PHE A 39 17.81 7.96 5.44
N ASP A 40 17.73 8.80 4.42
CA ASP A 40 18.57 10.01 4.29
C ASP A 40 18.19 11.10 5.32
N GLY A 41 16.94 11.08 5.82
CA GLY A 41 16.45 12.04 6.81
C GLY A 41 16.50 11.55 8.27
N LEU A 42 17.00 10.34 8.52
CA LEU A 42 17.18 9.81 9.88
C LEU A 42 18.57 10.13 10.43
N GLU A 43 18.64 10.34 11.74
CA GLU A 43 19.90 10.35 12.46
C GLU A 43 20.52 8.93 12.44
N LYS A 44 21.79 8.85 12.10
CA LYS A 44 22.47 7.54 12.04
C LYS A 44 22.59 6.93 13.43
N THR A 45 22.20 5.70 13.54
CA THR A 45 22.33 4.88 14.75
C THR A 45 23.33 3.76 14.45
N ASP A 46 24.53 3.86 15.01
CA ASP A 46 25.64 2.95 14.71
C ASP A 46 25.41 1.49 15.15
N ASN A 47 24.44 1.26 16.03
CA ASN A 47 24.18 -0.07 16.62
C ASN A 47 23.11 -0.88 15.88
N LEU A 48 22.48 -0.33 14.83
CA LEU A 48 21.39 -0.99 14.12
C LEU A 48 21.79 -1.42 12.71
N ASN A 49 21.28 -2.56 12.29
CA ASN A 49 21.45 -3.04 10.92
C ASN A 49 20.45 -2.39 9.99
N LEU A 50 20.83 -1.26 9.39
CA LEU A 50 20.00 -0.45 8.51
C LEU A 50 20.44 -0.60 7.06
N VAL A 51 19.51 -0.84 6.16
CA VAL A 51 19.71 -0.95 4.70
C VAL A 51 18.72 -0.02 4.01
N SER A 52 19.18 0.80 3.07
CA SER A 52 18.30 1.63 2.26
C SER A 52 17.73 0.85 1.09
N PHE A 53 16.45 1.11 0.72
CA PHE A 53 15.87 0.66 -0.55
C PHE A 53 15.20 1.84 -1.28
N GLU A 54 15.17 1.78 -2.62
CA GLU A 54 14.60 2.82 -3.47
C GLU A 54 13.51 2.27 -4.41
N SER A 55 13.61 0.99 -4.73
CA SER A 55 12.73 0.34 -5.69
C SER A 55 12.30 -1.07 -5.25
N SER A 56 11.34 -1.65 -5.95
CA SER A 56 10.93 -3.03 -5.71
C SER A 56 12.03 -4.05 -6.01
N LYS A 57 13.10 -3.67 -6.71
CA LYS A 57 14.25 -4.54 -7.01
C LYS A 57 15.16 -4.73 -5.81
N ASP A 58 15.08 -3.82 -4.84
CA ASP A 58 15.87 -3.84 -3.60
C ASP A 58 15.17 -4.64 -2.49
N ILE A 59 13.94 -5.09 -2.75
CA ILE A 59 13.08 -5.84 -1.85
C ILE A 59 13.00 -7.29 -2.31
N ASP A 60 13.16 -8.22 -1.39
CA ASP A 60 13.06 -9.65 -1.65
C ASP A 60 12.25 -10.38 -0.56
N SER A 61 12.03 -11.68 -0.76
CA SER A 61 11.24 -12.53 0.15
C SER A 61 11.88 -12.79 1.52
N SER A 62 13.07 -12.24 1.80
CA SER A 62 13.68 -12.31 3.13
C SER A 62 13.05 -11.34 4.12
N ILE A 63 12.23 -10.40 3.65
CA ILE A 63 11.51 -9.44 4.49
C ILE A 63 10.31 -10.12 5.13
N ASP A 64 10.28 -10.14 6.46
CA ASP A 64 9.19 -10.75 7.23
C ASP A 64 7.90 -9.90 7.20
N ILE A 65 8.03 -8.57 7.16
CA ILE A 65 6.89 -7.63 7.16
C ILE A 65 7.31 -6.26 6.62
N MET A 66 6.41 -5.60 5.88
CA MET A 66 6.55 -4.20 5.50
C MET A 66 5.59 -3.32 6.31
N LEU A 67 6.11 -2.27 6.93
CA LEU A 67 5.33 -1.29 7.70
C LEU A 67 5.13 -0.02 6.88
N SER A 68 3.88 0.27 6.60
CA SER A 68 3.44 1.51 5.98
C SER A 68 3.15 2.54 7.07
N ILE A 69 3.98 3.57 7.17
CA ILE A 69 3.85 4.62 8.18
C ILE A 69 3.21 5.85 7.54
N GLY A 70 1.93 6.07 7.82
CA GLY A 70 1.13 7.14 7.19
C GLY A 70 -0.34 6.80 7.14
N GLY A 71 -1.08 7.35 6.19
CA GLY A 71 -2.49 7.03 5.92
C GLY A 71 -2.65 5.96 4.83
N ASP A 72 -3.92 5.74 4.40
CA ASP A 72 -4.26 4.75 3.37
C ASP A 72 -3.50 4.97 2.04
N GLY A 73 -3.28 6.22 1.63
CA GLY A 73 -2.51 6.51 0.42
C GLY A 73 -1.04 6.07 0.51
N THR A 74 -0.44 6.04 1.72
CA THR A 74 0.89 5.48 1.93
C THR A 74 0.84 3.95 1.86
N PHE A 75 -0.20 3.35 2.45
CA PHE A 75 -0.40 1.90 2.39
C PHE A 75 -0.52 1.39 0.95
N LEU A 76 -1.30 2.08 0.11
CA LEU A 76 -1.46 1.72 -1.30
C LEU A 76 -0.13 1.69 -2.07
N ARG A 77 0.81 2.58 -1.73
CA ARG A 77 2.14 2.61 -2.35
C ARG A 77 3.02 1.42 -1.95
N CYS A 78 2.83 0.83 -0.77
CA CYS A 78 3.60 -0.34 -0.35
C CYS A 78 3.43 -1.52 -1.30
N ILE A 79 2.28 -1.64 -1.97
CA ILE A 79 1.97 -2.73 -2.90
C ILE A 79 2.91 -2.73 -4.11
N GLU A 80 3.34 -1.54 -4.54
CA GLU A 80 4.30 -1.39 -5.64
C GLU A 80 5.68 -1.98 -5.30
N PHE A 81 6.03 -2.02 -4.02
CA PHE A 81 7.28 -2.61 -3.53
C PHE A 81 7.15 -4.11 -3.28
N VAL A 82 6.11 -4.54 -2.55
CA VAL A 82 5.96 -5.95 -2.18
C VAL A 82 5.54 -6.84 -3.35
N ARG A 83 4.79 -6.31 -4.32
CA ARG A 83 4.39 -7.02 -5.54
C ARG A 83 3.88 -8.44 -5.25
N ASN A 84 4.58 -9.47 -5.76
CA ASN A 84 4.30 -10.90 -5.65
C ASN A 84 5.22 -11.63 -4.67
N LEU A 85 5.82 -10.91 -3.70
CA LEU A 85 6.77 -11.47 -2.75
C LEU A 85 6.12 -12.07 -1.49
N ASP A 86 4.79 -12.05 -1.41
CA ASP A 86 4.02 -12.54 -0.24
C ASP A 86 4.43 -11.91 1.09
N ILE A 87 4.97 -10.67 1.05
CA ILE A 87 5.35 -9.91 2.24
C ILE A 87 4.09 -9.29 2.84
N PRO A 88 3.73 -9.60 4.10
CA PRO A 88 2.63 -8.93 4.78
C PRO A 88 2.87 -7.43 4.91
N VAL A 89 1.82 -6.62 4.73
CA VAL A 89 1.88 -5.17 4.90
C VAL A 89 1.01 -4.76 6.08
N MET A 90 1.57 -4.01 7.03
CA MET A 90 0.83 -3.43 8.15
C MET A 90 0.85 -1.92 8.09
N GLY A 91 -0.33 -1.28 8.19
CA GLY A 91 -0.46 0.17 8.21
C GLY A 91 -0.44 0.74 9.64
N ILE A 92 0.48 1.67 9.88
CA ILE A 92 0.56 2.47 11.11
C ILE A 92 0.10 3.88 10.78
N ASN A 93 -1.06 4.25 11.30
CA ASN A 93 -1.67 5.54 11.04
C ASN A 93 -1.00 6.65 11.86
N THR A 94 -0.53 7.70 11.17
CA THR A 94 0.08 8.87 11.79
C THR A 94 -0.80 10.13 11.71
N GLY A 95 -2.00 10.02 11.13
CA GLY A 95 -2.95 11.12 10.94
C GLY A 95 -4.39 10.71 11.24
N ASN A 96 -5.31 11.02 10.34
CA ASN A 96 -6.71 10.59 10.44
C ASN A 96 -6.84 9.10 10.14
N LEU A 97 -7.63 8.39 10.96
CA LEU A 97 -7.86 6.96 10.80
C LEU A 97 -8.47 6.67 9.43
N GLY A 98 -7.85 5.73 8.71
CA GLY A 98 -8.32 5.20 7.44
C GLY A 98 -8.89 3.78 7.55
N PHE A 99 -9.13 3.16 6.42
CA PHE A 99 -9.65 1.79 6.30
C PHE A 99 -8.54 0.75 6.19
N LEU A 100 -7.33 1.14 5.77
CA LEU A 100 -6.18 0.25 5.57
C LEU A 100 -5.13 0.41 6.67
N ALA A 101 -4.77 1.64 7.01
CA ALA A 101 -3.85 1.93 8.11
C ALA A 101 -4.61 1.98 9.44
N THR A 102 -4.82 0.83 10.06
CA THR A 102 -5.70 0.68 11.23
C THR A 102 -4.97 0.74 12.57
N SER A 103 -3.66 0.50 12.62
CA SER A 103 -2.88 0.65 13.85
C SER A 103 -2.59 2.11 14.12
N LYS A 104 -2.98 2.58 15.30
CA LYS A 104 -2.74 3.97 15.72
C LYS A 104 -1.34 4.11 16.30
N LYS A 105 -0.70 5.27 16.06
CA LYS A 105 0.63 5.60 16.59
C LYS A 105 0.70 5.55 18.12
N GLU A 106 -0.41 5.80 18.83
CA GLU A 106 -0.50 5.73 20.27
C GLU A 106 -0.30 4.31 20.81
N ASN A 107 -0.61 3.30 19.99
CA ASN A 107 -0.48 1.87 20.34
C ASN A 107 0.80 1.25 19.77
N ILE A 108 1.78 2.07 19.35
CA ILE A 108 2.95 1.59 18.62
C ILE A 108 3.75 0.52 19.40
N ASN A 109 3.92 0.68 20.69
CA ASN A 109 4.67 -0.28 21.51
C ASN A 109 3.97 -1.65 21.59
N ASP A 110 2.64 -1.68 21.67
CA ASP A 110 1.86 -2.93 21.60
C ASP A 110 1.99 -3.56 20.23
N SER A 111 1.87 -2.77 19.15
CA SER A 111 2.06 -3.23 17.78
C SER A 111 3.46 -3.81 17.56
N ILE A 112 4.50 -3.17 18.07
CA ILE A 112 5.88 -3.66 18.01
C ILE A 112 5.99 -5.04 18.68
N ASN A 113 5.47 -5.18 19.90
CA ASN A 113 5.51 -6.45 20.62
C ASN A 113 4.77 -7.57 19.86
N LYS A 114 3.59 -7.28 19.30
CA LYS A 114 2.83 -8.23 18.49
C LYS A 114 3.56 -8.66 17.23
N ILE A 115 4.20 -7.72 16.53
CA ILE A 115 5.00 -8.01 15.34
C ILE A 115 6.15 -8.98 15.69
N TYR A 116 6.91 -8.67 16.73
CA TYR A 116 8.04 -9.51 17.14
C TYR A 116 7.62 -10.89 17.64
N ASN A 117 6.49 -10.98 18.32
CA ASN A 117 5.94 -12.25 18.80
C ASN A 117 5.16 -13.02 17.72
N LYS A 118 5.02 -12.45 16.51
CA LYS A 118 4.19 -12.98 15.42
C LYS A 118 2.72 -13.17 15.85
N ASP A 119 2.24 -12.33 16.76
CA ASP A 119 0.87 -12.32 17.29
C ASP A 119 -0.01 -11.38 16.46
N TYR A 120 -0.24 -11.78 15.20
CA TYR A 120 -1.11 -11.08 14.25
C TYR A 120 -1.71 -12.05 13.24
N ASN A 121 -2.82 -11.67 12.64
CA ASN A 121 -3.44 -12.38 11.54
C ASN A 121 -3.13 -11.67 10.22
N VAL A 122 -2.92 -12.44 9.16
CA VAL A 122 -2.74 -11.94 7.80
C VAL A 122 -4.06 -12.13 7.04
N GLU A 123 -4.58 -11.05 6.49
CA GLU A 123 -5.75 -11.06 5.60
C GLU A 123 -5.31 -10.93 4.15
N ASN A 124 -5.78 -11.83 3.30
CA ASN A 124 -5.56 -11.72 1.86
C ASN A 124 -6.52 -10.71 1.25
N ARG A 125 -6.02 -9.86 0.37
CA ARG A 125 -6.81 -8.86 -0.34
C ARG A 125 -6.76 -9.09 -1.85
N THR A 126 -7.91 -8.98 -2.50
CA THR A 126 -8.02 -9.08 -3.95
C THR A 126 -7.38 -7.87 -4.62
N LEU A 127 -6.62 -8.09 -5.68
CA LEU A 127 -6.08 -7.05 -6.56
C LEU A 127 -6.73 -7.15 -7.94
N ILE A 128 -6.92 -6.00 -8.60
CA ILE A 128 -7.25 -5.94 -10.03
C ILE A 128 -5.95 -5.83 -10.81
N LYS A 129 -5.77 -6.69 -11.81
CA LYS A 129 -4.67 -6.58 -12.78
C LYS A 129 -5.17 -5.92 -14.06
N VAL A 130 -4.43 -4.93 -14.53
CA VAL A 130 -4.68 -4.27 -15.82
C VAL A 130 -3.74 -4.86 -16.86
N ASN A 131 -4.31 -5.28 -17.98
CA ASN A 131 -3.57 -5.62 -19.21
C ASN A 131 -4.02 -4.67 -20.31
N SER A 132 -3.11 -4.18 -21.13
CA SER A 132 -3.43 -3.35 -22.29
C SER A 132 -2.45 -3.61 -23.41
N ASP A 133 -2.98 -3.89 -24.59
CA ASP A 133 -2.19 -4.07 -25.81
C ASP A 133 -1.79 -2.71 -26.44
N GLU A 134 -2.55 -1.64 -26.14
CA GLU A 134 -2.36 -0.31 -26.74
C GLU A 134 -1.60 0.67 -25.82
N ILE A 135 -1.82 0.58 -24.51
CA ILE A 135 -1.17 1.44 -23.52
C ILE A 135 0.14 0.78 -23.08
N GLY A 136 1.08 0.51 -23.89
CA GLY A 136 2.43 0.03 -23.56
C GLY A 136 2.71 -0.10 -22.05
N ILE A 137 1.91 -0.92 -21.33
CA ILE A 137 2.18 -1.27 -19.94
C ILE A 137 3.46 -2.09 -19.97
N ASN A 138 4.58 -1.37 -19.94
CA ASN A 138 5.89 -1.98 -19.92
C ASN A 138 6.20 -2.43 -18.48
N GLU A 139 7.25 -3.20 -18.32
CA GLU A 139 7.69 -3.76 -17.02
C GLU A 139 7.93 -2.69 -15.93
N SER A 140 8.02 -1.42 -16.29
CA SER A 140 8.21 -0.32 -15.35
C SER A 140 6.92 0.12 -14.65
N ILE A 141 5.75 -0.24 -15.20
CA ILE A 141 4.46 0.09 -14.60
C ILE A 141 3.96 -1.11 -13.80
N PHE A 142 3.69 -0.91 -12.52
CA PHE A 142 3.05 -1.92 -11.70
C PHE A 142 1.56 -2.05 -12.07
N PRO A 143 1.13 -3.17 -12.67
CA PRO A 143 -0.17 -3.27 -13.33
C PRO A 143 -1.31 -3.68 -12.39
N TYR A 144 -1.16 -3.53 -11.08
CA TYR A 144 -2.15 -3.97 -10.10
C TYR A 144 -2.69 -2.82 -9.28
N ALA A 145 -3.98 -2.90 -8.92
CA ALA A 145 -4.66 -1.97 -8.03
C ALA A 145 -5.31 -2.70 -6.86
N LEU A 146 -5.11 -2.21 -5.63
CA LEU A 146 -5.80 -2.70 -4.44
C LEU A 146 -7.20 -2.10 -4.32
N ASN A 147 -7.37 -0.85 -4.71
CA ASN A 147 -8.66 -0.18 -4.63
C ASN A 147 -9.46 -0.31 -5.92
N GLU A 148 -9.09 0.42 -6.95
CA GLU A 148 -9.84 0.46 -8.20
C GLU A 148 -8.96 0.79 -9.40
N VAL A 149 -9.50 0.48 -10.56
CA VAL A 149 -9.05 0.98 -11.87
C VAL A 149 -10.14 1.85 -12.45
N SER A 150 -9.79 3.04 -12.90
CA SER A 150 -10.73 3.98 -13.51
C SER A 150 -10.34 4.30 -14.95
N VAL A 151 -11.33 4.25 -15.84
CA VAL A 151 -11.25 4.78 -17.19
C VAL A 151 -12.06 6.08 -17.21
N VAL A 152 -11.40 7.19 -17.47
CA VAL A 152 -12.04 8.51 -17.45
C VAL A 152 -11.80 9.26 -18.73
N ARG A 153 -12.72 10.12 -19.12
CA ARG A 153 -12.54 11.02 -20.26
C ARG A 153 -11.35 11.95 -20.05
N LYS A 154 -10.63 12.23 -21.10
CA LYS A 154 -9.52 13.17 -21.07
C LYS A 154 -10.01 14.63 -21.09
N ASP A 155 -11.05 14.89 -21.90
CA ASP A 155 -11.59 16.24 -22.12
C ASP A 155 -12.91 16.42 -21.37
N THR A 156 -13.16 17.64 -20.87
CA THR A 156 -14.33 17.95 -20.02
C THR A 156 -15.62 18.22 -20.81
N THR A 157 -15.57 18.26 -22.13
CA THR A 157 -16.68 18.75 -22.98
C THR A 157 -17.68 17.68 -23.40
N SER A 158 -17.29 16.41 -23.47
CA SER A 158 -18.17 15.34 -23.93
C SER A 158 -18.00 14.05 -23.13
N MET A 159 -19.09 13.30 -22.97
CA MET A 159 -19.04 11.93 -22.45
C MET A 159 -18.29 11.01 -23.41
N ILE A 160 -17.70 9.96 -22.85
CA ILE A 160 -17.06 8.88 -23.64
C ILE A 160 -17.99 7.66 -23.71
N ASN A 161 -17.80 6.89 -24.76
CA ASN A 161 -18.52 5.64 -24.98
C ASN A 161 -17.62 4.47 -24.58
N ILE A 162 -18.00 3.73 -23.51
CA ILE A 162 -17.21 2.64 -22.96
C ILE A 162 -17.98 1.34 -23.16
N LYS A 163 -17.54 0.55 -24.15
CA LYS A 163 -18.08 -0.79 -24.37
C LYS A 163 -17.40 -1.76 -23.43
N THR A 164 -18.20 -2.47 -22.64
CA THR A 164 -17.73 -3.45 -21.66
C THR A 164 -18.18 -4.86 -22.02
N SER A 165 -17.30 -5.82 -21.71
CA SER A 165 -17.59 -7.25 -21.82
C SER A 165 -17.14 -7.95 -20.53
N LEU A 166 -17.84 -9.00 -20.14
CA LEU A 166 -17.50 -9.86 -19.02
C LEU A 166 -17.36 -11.28 -19.58
N ASP A 167 -16.22 -11.91 -19.37
CA ASP A 167 -15.89 -13.25 -19.87
C ASP A 167 -16.19 -13.42 -21.38
N GLY A 168 -15.84 -12.40 -22.16
CA GLY A 168 -16.04 -12.38 -23.62
C GLY A 168 -17.45 -11.99 -24.07
N ASN A 169 -18.42 -11.93 -23.19
CA ASN A 169 -19.82 -11.56 -23.50
C ASN A 169 -20.02 -10.05 -23.31
N HIS A 170 -20.73 -9.41 -24.23
CA HIS A 170 -21.10 -8.00 -24.10
C HIS A 170 -21.97 -7.80 -22.85
N LEU A 171 -21.49 -6.95 -21.93
CA LEU A 171 -22.21 -6.59 -20.71
C LEU A 171 -23.06 -5.34 -20.95
N ASN A 172 -22.42 -4.24 -21.30
CA ASN A 172 -23.10 -2.96 -21.55
C ASN A 172 -22.20 -2.01 -22.34
N THR A 173 -22.81 -0.94 -22.83
CA THR A 173 -22.10 0.18 -23.43
C THR A 173 -22.50 1.43 -22.66
N TYR A 174 -21.56 1.97 -21.87
CA TYR A 174 -21.79 3.15 -21.05
C TYR A 174 -21.47 4.43 -21.81
N TRP A 175 -22.37 5.37 -21.77
CA TRP A 175 -22.14 6.73 -22.20
C TRP A 175 -22.00 7.57 -20.93
N ALA A 176 -20.77 7.87 -20.54
CA ALA A 176 -20.47 8.40 -19.22
C ALA A 176 -19.19 9.26 -19.21
N ASP A 177 -18.93 9.89 -18.09
CA ASP A 177 -17.67 10.60 -17.84
C ASP A 177 -16.51 9.63 -17.57
N GLY A 178 -16.84 8.42 -17.13
CA GLY A 178 -15.89 7.34 -16.87
C GLY A 178 -16.55 6.09 -16.33
N LEU A 179 -15.71 5.09 -16.08
CA LEU A 179 -16.08 3.81 -15.46
C LEU A 179 -15.06 3.46 -14.40
N ILE A 180 -15.52 2.98 -13.25
CA ILE A 180 -14.69 2.48 -12.16
C ILE A 180 -14.94 0.99 -12.01
N VAL A 181 -13.84 0.22 -11.97
CA VAL A 181 -13.86 -1.20 -11.58
C VAL A 181 -13.13 -1.31 -10.26
N SER A 182 -13.85 -1.64 -9.19
CA SER A 182 -13.33 -1.63 -7.82
C SER A 182 -13.23 -3.04 -7.24
N THR A 183 -12.22 -3.26 -6.41
CA THR A 183 -12.15 -4.42 -5.51
C THR A 183 -13.08 -4.23 -4.31
N PRO A 184 -13.32 -5.26 -3.50
CA PRO A 184 -14.00 -5.08 -2.21
C PRO A 184 -13.28 -4.08 -1.30
N THR A 185 -11.94 -4.07 -1.26
CA THR A 185 -11.15 -3.08 -0.50
C THR A 185 -11.41 -1.66 -0.99
N GLY A 186 -11.45 -1.45 -2.32
CA GLY A 186 -11.72 -0.15 -2.95
C GLY A 186 -13.18 0.30 -2.87
N SER A 187 -14.09 -0.55 -2.41
CA SER A 187 -15.51 -0.19 -2.28
C SER A 187 -15.75 1.00 -1.33
N THR A 188 -14.83 1.26 -0.41
CA THR A 188 -14.84 2.44 0.48
C THR A 188 -14.02 3.62 -0.04
N GLY A 189 -13.40 3.50 -1.22
CA GLY A 189 -12.62 4.52 -1.91
C GLY A 189 -13.46 5.34 -2.90
N TYR A 190 -12.93 5.55 -4.10
CA TYR A 190 -13.58 6.35 -5.14
C TYR A 190 -14.94 5.78 -5.58
N SER A 191 -15.08 4.44 -5.56
CA SER A 191 -16.35 3.76 -5.84
C SER A 191 -17.48 4.27 -4.94
N LEU A 192 -17.24 4.44 -3.63
CA LEU A 192 -18.24 4.95 -2.68
C LEU A 192 -18.68 6.37 -3.03
N SER A 193 -17.73 7.24 -3.42
CA SER A 193 -18.04 8.62 -3.83
C SER A 193 -18.89 8.69 -5.08
N CYS A 194 -18.87 7.65 -5.90
CA CYS A 194 -19.70 7.52 -7.11
C CYS A 194 -21.02 6.74 -6.86
N GLY A 195 -21.35 6.44 -5.60
CA GLY A 195 -22.60 5.74 -5.24
C GLY A 195 -22.52 4.22 -5.30
N GLY A 196 -21.31 3.66 -5.37
CA GLY A 196 -21.09 2.21 -5.30
C GLY A 196 -21.39 1.63 -3.91
N PRO A 197 -21.75 0.35 -3.80
CA PRO A 197 -22.00 -0.30 -2.52
C PRO A 197 -20.70 -0.55 -1.75
N VAL A 198 -20.76 -0.55 -0.41
CA VAL A 198 -19.69 -1.03 0.46
C VAL A 198 -19.72 -2.55 0.47
N ILE A 199 -18.58 -3.18 0.19
CA ILE A 199 -18.41 -4.63 0.11
C ILE A 199 -17.38 -5.05 1.15
N SER A 200 -17.66 -6.11 1.92
CA SER A 200 -16.67 -6.69 2.83
C SER A 200 -15.48 -7.23 2.02
N PRO A 201 -14.26 -6.91 2.41
CA PRO A 201 -13.07 -7.42 1.72
C PRO A 201 -12.73 -8.89 2.06
N THR A 202 -13.47 -9.49 2.99
CA THR A 202 -13.34 -10.89 3.48
C THR A 202 -14.54 -11.72 3.10
#